data_c983a08b058f899de0e258ede7c4e480
#
_entry.id   c983a08b058f899de0e258ede7c4e480
#
_cell.length_a   1.000
_cell.length_b   1.000
_cell.length_c   1.000
_cell.angle_alpha   90.00
_cell.angle_beta   90.00
_cell.angle_gamma   90.00
#
_symmetry.space_group_name_H-M   'P 1'
#
loop_
_entity.id
_entity.type
_entity.pdbx_description
1 polymer ?
#
loop_
_entity_poly.entity_id
_entity_poly.type
_entity_poly.pdbx_seq_one_letter_code
_entity_poly.pdbx_strand_id
1 'polypeptide(L)'
;MIGFIGAGSIGGAVITGLIKNGFDEDKIVVKGGRSNRTKLLCDQLGFQMVKKVKQLADADVIFIAVGATALDNVLSELKEIVAGKLVVAFTGSASVTHLKQVLGSDAKVAHAIPNTPVKVGAGFTGITYSSDFTDDDKKKVASIMGYTGQLVEVPEDQLGILGTVAGCSPAFLDVFIEALSDAGVKHGLNRQLSYEAAIGMAIGAAKLAKQSELNVSALKDEVTSPGGSTIRGVAALEEYGFRNAVIKAVDAAENE
;
A
#
# COMPACT_ATOMS: atom_id res chain seq x y z
N MET A 1 1.02 -1.55 -22.29
CA MET A 1 -0.12 -0.88 -21.59
C MET A 1 -0.46 -1.59 -20.30
N ILE A 2 -1.05 -0.91 -19.32
CA ILE A 2 -1.55 -1.51 -18.08
C ILE A 2 -3.04 -1.24 -17.92
N GLY A 3 -3.76 -2.25 -17.43
CA GLY A 3 -5.19 -2.18 -17.18
C GLY A 3 -5.49 -2.18 -15.68
N PHE A 4 -6.48 -1.39 -15.26
CA PHE A 4 -7.02 -1.45 -13.90
C PHE A 4 -8.50 -1.83 -13.93
N ILE A 5 -8.88 -2.70 -13.02
CA ILE A 5 -10.29 -2.98 -12.73
C ILE A 5 -10.59 -2.48 -11.32
N GLY A 6 -11.25 -1.32 -11.25
CA GLY A 6 -11.52 -0.60 -10.03
C GLY A 6 -10.51 0.51 -9.74
N ALA A 7 -11.04 1.69 -9.38
CA ALA A 7 -10.29 2.85 -8.90
C ALA A 7 -10.94 3.38 -7.61
N GLY A 8 -11.16 2.47 -6.67
CA GLY A 8 -11.58 2.78 -5.30
C GLY A 8 -10.44 3.40 -4.49
N SER A 9 -10.45 3.18 -3.17
CA SER A 9 -9.42 3.73 -2.27
C SER A 9 -8.01 3.30 -2.70
N ILE A 10 -7.74 2.00 -2.76
CA ILE A 10 -6.42 1.46 -3.11
C ILE A 10 -6.11 1.60 -4.60
N GLY A 11 -7.00 1.19 -5.51
CA GLY A 11 -6.75 1.31 -6.95
C GLY A 11 -6.53 2.76 -7.37
N GLY A 12 -7.32 3.69 -6.83
CA GLY A 12 -7.14 5.12 -7.08
C GLY A 12 -5.84 5.67 -6.51
N ALA A 13 -5.40 5.20 -5.33
CA ALA A 13 -4.12 5.59 -4.75
C ALA A 13 -2.93 5.11 -5.60
N VAL A 14 -2.96 3.84 -6.07
CA VAL A 14 -1.92 3.29 -6.94
C VAL A 14 -1.87 4.05 -8.26
N ILE A 15 -3.01 4.26 -8.96
CA ILE A 15 -3.06 5.04 -10.21
C ILE A 15 -2.53 6.46 -9.99
N THR A 16 -2.92 7.11 -8.90
CA THR A 16 -2.42 8.45 -8.56
C THR A 16 -0.91 8.45 -8.35
N GLY A 17 -0.39 7.46 -7.61
CA GLY A 17 1.03 7.31 -7.36
C GLY A 17 1.82 7.06 -8.64
N LEU A 18 1.36 6.17 -9.51
CA LEU A 18 1.96 5.92 -10.82
C LEU A 18 2.13 7.22 -11.61
N ILE A 19 1.05 7.94 -11.87
CA ILE A 19 1.06 9.15 -12.72
C ILE A 19 1.86 10.27 -12.07
N LYS A 20 1.67 10.55 -10.78
CA LYS A 20 2.39 11.63 -10.09
C LYS A 20 3.90 11.41 -9.99
N ASN A 21 4.35 10.17 -10.08
CA ASN A 21 5.77 9.82 -10.07
C ASN A 21 6.33 9.52 -11.47
N GLY A 22 5.61 9.91 -12.53
CA GLY A 22 6.13 9.94 -13.90
C GLY A 22 5.80 8.72 -14.77
N PHE A 23 4.86 7.87 -14.35
CA PHE A 23 4.32 6.86 -15.25
C PHE A 23 3.36 7.53 -16.25
N ASP A 24 3.47 7.18 -17.51
CA ASP A 24 2.73 7.73 -18.64
C ASP A 24 1.23 7.39 -18.52
N GLU A 25 0.39 8.41 -18.34
CA GLU A 25 -1.06 8.26 -18.19
C GLU A 25 -1.73 7.66 -19.43
N ASP A 26 -1.20 7.91 -20.62
CA ASP A 26 -1.71 7.36 -21.88
C ASP A 26 -1.54 5.82 -21.96
N LYS A 27 -0.70 5.24 -21.11
CA LYS A 27 -0.51 3.79 -20.96
C LYS A 27 -1.41 3.15 -19.91
N ILE A 28 -2.31 3.92 -19.29
CA ILE A 28 -3.21 3.44 -18.25
C ILE A 28 -4.66 3.41 -18.75
N VAL A 29 -5.27 2.22 -18.71
CA VAL A 29 -6.69 2.03 -19.04
C VAL A 29 -7.43 1.52 -17.82
N VAL A 30 -8.49 2.18 -17.41
CA VAL A 30 -9.21 1.86 -16.17
C VAL A 30 -10.68 1.51 -16.44
N LYS A 31 -11.09 0.32 -16.05
CA LYS A 31 -12.51 -0.05 -15.96
C LYS A 31 -13.03 0.37 -14.59
N GLY A 32 -13.85 1.42 -14.57
CA GLY A 32 -14.46 1.94 -13.35
C GLY A 32 -15.59 1.08 -12.80
N GLY A 33 -15.95 1.33 -11.55
CA GLY A 33 -17.14 0.80 -10.89
C GLY A 33 -18.39 1.64 -11.18
N ARG A 34 -19.44 1.42 -10.36
CA ARG A 34 -20.72 2.15 -10.48
C ARG A 34 -20.66 3.59 -9.94
N SER A 35 -19.67 3.91 -9.13
CA SER A 35 -19.52 5.25 -8.55
C SER A 35 -18.81 6.22 -9.50
N ASN A 36 -19.08 7.53 -9.33
CA ASN A 36 -18.42 8.57 -10.12
C ASN A 36 -16.92 8.76 -9.78
N ARG A 37 -16.38 8.03 -8.79
CA ARG A 37 -14.97 8.21 -8.33
C ARG A 37 -13.96 8.03 -9.45
N THR A 38 -14.10 6.98 -10.26
CA THR A 38 -13.18 6.73 -11.37
C THR A 38 -13.23 7.83 -12.41
N LYS A 39 -14.42 8.37 -12.70
CA LYS A 39 -14.58 9.46 -13.65
C LYS A 39 -13.90 10.74 -13.14
N LEU A 40 -14.13 11.12 -11.89
CA LEU A 40 -13.48 12.28 -11.27
C LEU A 40 -11.96 12.13 -11.27
N LEU A 41 -11.46 10.94 -10.99
CA LEU A 41 -10.02 10.67 -11.01
C LEU A 41 -9.46 10.71 -12.45
N CYS A 42 -10.19 10.22 -13.44
CA CYS A 42 -9.85 10.31 -14.86
C CYS A 42 -9.78 11.76 -15.33
N ASP A 43 -10.78 12.57 -14.96
CA ASP A 43 -10.82 14.01 -15.31
C ASP A 43 -9.63 14.78 -14.69
N GLN A 44 -9.08 14.31 -13.55
CA GLN A 44 -7.94 14.93 -12.87
C GLN A 44 -6.58 14.44 -13.37
N LEU A 45 -6.46 13.19 -13.78
CA LEU A 45 -5.18 12.53 -14.06
C LEU A 45 -4.95 12.16 -15.52
N GLY A 46 -5.95 12.24 -16.39
CA GLY A 46 -5.81 12.09 -17.83
C GLY A 46 -5.84 10.66 -18.39
N PHE A 47 -5.86 9.61 -17.56
CA PHE A 47 -5.86 8.22 -18.02
C PHE A 47 -7.15 7.86 -18.80
N GLN A 48 -7.09 6.79 -19.60
CA GLN A 48 -8.24 6.31 -20.36
C GLN A 48 -9.23 5.53 -19.47
N MET A 49 -10.52 5.88 -19.51
CA MET A 49 -11.59 5.15 -18.84
C MET A 49 -12.42 4.32 -19.82
N VAL A 50 -12.71 3.06 -19.45
CA VAL A 50 -13.53 2.14 -20.24
C VAL A 50 -14.69 1.57 -19.42
N LYS A 51 -15.70 1.01 -20.12
CA LYS A 51 -16.93 0.51 -19.47
C LYS A 51 -16.93 -1.00 -19.25
N LYS A 52 -16.20 -1.77 -20.05
CA LYS A 52 -16.24 -3.24 -20.06
C LYS A 52 -14.83 -3.80 -19.87
N VAL A 53 -14.69 -4.93 -19.16
CA VAL A 53 -13.42 -5.63 -18.94
C VAL A 53 -12.75 -6.01 -20.26
N LYS A 54 -13.49 -6.45 -21.26
CA LYS A 54 -12.96 -6.81 -22.58
C LYS A 54 -12.20 -5.68 -23.30
N GLN A 55 -12.42 -4.43 -22.93
CA GLN A 55 -11.67 -3.29 -23.48
C GLN A 55 -10.26 -3.14 -22.90
N LEU A 56 -9.88 -4.01 -21.93
CA LEU A 56 -8.53 -4.14 -21.41
C LEU A 56 -7.71 -5.20 -22.18
N ALA A 57 -8.19 -5.69 -23.31
CA ALA A 57 -7.55 -6.76 -24.08
C ALA A 57 -6.11 -6.42 -24.51
N ASP A 58 -5.78 -5.16 -24.73
CA ASP A 58 -4.45 -4.70 -25.13
C ASP A 58 -3.50 -4.45 -23.95
N ALA A 59 -3.98 -4.60 -22.70
CA ALA A 59 -3.13 -4.48 -21.53
C ALA A 59 -2.27 -5.72 -21.33
N ASP A 60 -0.99 -5.53 -21.05
CA ASP A 60 -0.04 -6.62 -20.70
C ASP A 60 -0.15 -7.06 -19.24
N VAL A 61 -0.41 -6.09 -18.36
CA VAL A 61 -0.58 -6.29 -16.92
C VAL A 61 -1.93 -5.73 -16.52
N ILE A 62 -2.72 -6.51 -15.80
CA ILE A 62 -4.04 -6.11 -15.30
C ILE A 62 -4.02 -6.14 -13.76
N PHE A 63 -4.29 -4.99 -13.17
CA PHE A 63 -4.43 -4.81 -11.73
C PHE A 63 -5.92 -4.86 -11.34
N ILE A 64 -6.27 -5.71 -10.39
CA ILE A 64 -7.63 -5.85 -9.87
C ILE A 64 -7.70 -5.18 -8.48
N ALA A 65 -8.46 -4.09 -8.38
CA ALA A 65 -8.59 -3.29 -7.16
C ALA A 65 -10.08 -3.09 -6.80
N VAL A 66 -10.80 -4.19 -6.65
CA VAL A 66 -12.22 -4.22 -6.29
C VAL A 66 -12.42 -4.78 -4.89
N GLY A 67 -13.59 -4.53 -4.28
CA GLY A 67 -13.96 -5.16 -3.02
C GLY A 67 -14.19 -6.67 -3.17
N ALA A 68 -14.06 -7.42 -2.07
CA ALA A 68 -14.19 -8.88 -2.04
C ALA A 68 -15.46 -9.40 -2.72
N THR A 69 -16.60 -8.75 -2.48
CA THR A 69 -17.91 -9.15 -3.04
C THR A 69 -18.01 -9.02 -4.56
N ALA A 70 -17.11 -8.26 -5.20
CA ALA A 70 -17.11 -8.07 -6.65
C ALA A 70 -16.02 -8.90 -7.36
N LEU A 71 -15.11 -9.53 -6.60
CA LEU A 71 -13.94 -10.20 -7.14
C LEU A 71 -14.31 -11.30 -8.15
N ASP A 72 -15.14 -12.25 -7.76
CA ASP A 72 -15.46 -13.41 -8.60
C ASP A 72 -16.18 -13.04 -9.91
N ASN A 73 -17.07 -12.03 -9.85
CA ASN A 73 -17.70 -11.50 -11.06
C ASN A 73 -16.66 -10.88 -12.01
N VAL A 74 -15.71 -10.12 -11.46
CA VAL A 74 -14.62 -9.50 -12.26
C VAL A 74 -13.70 -10.56 -12.83
N LEU A 75 -13.33 -11.58 -12.06
CA LEU A 75 -12.50 -12.69 -12.53
C LEU A 75 -13.17 -13.46 -13.67
N SER A 76 -14.48 -13.70 -13.56
CA SER A 76 -15.26 -14.38 -14.61
C SER A 76 -15.28 -13.60 -15.93
N GLU A 77 -15.44 -12.26 -15.88
CA GLU A 77 -15.33 -11.40 -17.06
C GLU A 77 -13.90 -11.35 -17.62
N LEU A 78 -12.88 -11.36 -16.74
CA LEU A 78 -11.47 -11.28 -17.12
C LEU A 78 -10.99 -12.55 -17.81
N LYS A 79 -11.56 -13.70 -17.48
CA LYS A 79 -11.21 -15.01 -18.06
C LYS A 79 -11.22 -15.03 -19.60
N GLU A 80 -12.09 -14.23 -20.22
CA GLU A 80 -12.19 -14.14 -21.70
C GLU A 80 -10.95 -13.50 -22.36
N ILE A 81 -10.17 -12.69 -21.61
CA ILE A 81 -9.05 -11.91 -22.16
C ILE A 81 -7.72 -12.17 -21.43
N VAL A 82 -7.66 -13.09 -20.47
CA VAL A 82 -6.50 -13.27 -19.56
C VAL A 82 -5.28 -13.90 -20.25
N ALA A 83 -5.47 -14.59 -21.36
CA ALA A 83 -4.41 -15.32 -22.05
C ALA A 83 -3.20 -14.40 -22.35
N GLY A 84 -2.01 -14.82 -21.92
CA GLY A 84 -0.76 -14.09 -22.10
C GLY A 84 -0.57 -12.84 -21.25
N LYS A 85 -1.45 -12.59 -20.27
CA LYS A 85 -1.39 -11.39 -19.41
C LYS A 85 -0.91 -11.74 -18.01
N LEU A 86 -0.33 -10.73 -17.34
CA LEU A 86 -0.04 -10.79 -15.91
C LEU A 86 -1.21 -10.17 -15.14
N VAL A 87 -1.75 -10.89 -14.19
CA VAL A 87 -2.86 -10.42 -13.35
C VAL A 87 -2.38 -10.22 -11.92
N VAL A 88 -2.54 -9.02 -11.38
CA VAL A 88 -2.16 -8.68 -10.00
C VAL A 88 -3.40 -8.22 -9.24
N ALA A 89 -3.82 -8.97 -8.22
CA ALA A 89 -4.97 -8.63 -7.40
C ALA A 89 -4.55 -7.91 -6.13
N PHE A 90 -5.20 -6.76 -5.85
CA PHE A 90 -5.02 -5.96 -4.62
C PHE A 90 -6.12 -6.19 -3.58
N THR A 91 -6.90 -7.24 -3.74
CA THR A 91 -8.03 -7.56 -2.86
C THR A 91 -7.56 -8.50 -1.75
N GLY A 92 -7.72 -8.12 -0.50
CA GLY A 92 -7.24 -8.90 0.66
C GLY A 92 -7.77 -10.34 0.74
N SER A 93 -8.97 -10.60 0.21
CA SER A 93 -9.57 -11.94 0.13
C SER A 93 -9.08 -12.79 -1.04
N ALA A 94 -8.25 -12.24 -1.95
CA ALA A 94 -7.69 -12.99 -3.06
C ALA A 94 -6.52 -13.86 -2.57
N SER A 95 -6.49 -15.14 -2.98
CA SER A 95 -5.29 -15.96 -2.89
C SER A 95 -4.84 -16.35 -4.29
N VAL A 96 -3.55 -16.65 -4.45
CA VAL A 96 -3.01 -17.16 -5.72
C VAL A 96 -3.78 -18.40 -6.17
N THR A 97 -4.10 -19.29 -5.23
CA THR A 97 -4.89 -20.50 -5.49
C THR A 97 -6.28 -20.16 -6.01
N HIS A 98 -6.99 -19.24 -5.35
CA HIS A 98 -8.34 -18.82 -5.76
C HIS A 98 -8.32 -18.15 -7.15
N LEU A 99 -7.37 -17.24 -7.39
CA LEU A 99 -7.21 -16.59 -8.68
C LEU A 99 -6.99 -17.61 -9.81
N LYS A 100 -6.14 -18.60 -9.60
CA LYS A 100 -5.90 -19.70 -10.56
C LYS A 100 -7.12 -20.58 -10.79
N GLN A 101 -7.88 -20.89 -9.74
CA GLN A 101 -9.11 -21.70 -9.86
C GLN A 101 -10.15 -21.03 -10.78
N VAL A 102 -10.29 -19.71 -10.68
CA VAL A 102 -11.29 -18.99 -11.49
C VAL A 102 -10.77 -18.67 -12.89
N LEU A 103 -9.54 -18.16 -13.01
CA LEU A 103 -8.98 -17.71 -14.30
C LEU A 103 -8.43 -18.84 -15.16
N GLY A 104 -8.12 -19.98 -14.57
CA GLY A 104 -7.52 -21.14 -15.23
C GLY A 104 -6.06 -21.36 -14.80
N SER A 105 -5.61 -22.62 -14.91
CA SER A 105 -4.26 -23.05 -14.48
C SER A 105 -3.13 -22.28 -15.16
N ASP A 106 -3.34 -21.87 -16.40
CA ASP A 106 -2.33 -21.21 -17.23
C ASP A 106 -2.26 -19.69 -17.04
N ALA A 107 -3.19 -19.11 -16.22
CA ALA A 107 -3.18 -17.70 -15.93
C ALA A 107 -2.01 -17.36 -14.98
N LYS A 108 -1.17 -16.39 -15.34
CA LYS A 108 -0.12 -15.87 -14.48
C LYS A 108 -0.72 -14.85 -13.51
N VAL A 109 -0.77 -15.21 -12.23
CA VAL A 109 -1.45 -14.40 -11.21
C VAL A 109 -0.53 -14.06 -10.05
N ALA A 110 -0.74 -12.89 -9.47
CA ALA A 110 -0.09 -12.45 -8.25
C ALA A 110 -1.13 -11.84 -7.30
N HIS A 111 -0.91 -12.02 -6.01
CA HIS A 111 -1.66 -11.36 -4.95
C HIS A 111 -0.76 -10.33 -4.28
N ALA A 112 -1.20 -9.08 -4.19
CA ALA A 112 -0.42 -8.01 -3.60
C ALA A 112 -1.27 -7.13 -2.68
N ILE A 113 -0.64 -6.62 -1.62
CA ILE A 113 -1.28 -5.73 -0.64
C ILE A 113 -0.50 -4.42 -0.58
N PRO A 114 -0.89 -3.41 -1.37
CA PRO A 114 -0.35 -2.05 -1.27
C PRO A 114 -0.98 -1.29 -0.10
N ASN A 115 -0.26 -0.31 0.44
CA ASN A 115 -0.77 0.61 1.43
C ASN A 115 -1.03 2.02 0.87
N THR A 116 -1.72 2.88 1.61
CA THR A 116 -2.14 4.21 1.14
C THR A 116 -1.00 5.16 0.75
N PRO A 117 0.23 5.13 1.34
CA PRO A 117 1.37 5.94 0.91
C PRO A 117 1.85 5.71 -0.53
N VAL A 118 1.39 4.65 -1.22
CA VAL A 118 1.59 4.46 -2.68
C VAL A 118 1.19 5.71 -3.47
N LYS A 119 0.21 6.47 -2.98
CA LYS A 119 -0.28 7.70 -3.62
C LYS A 119 0.78 8.79 -3.79
N VAL A 120 1.81 8.76 -2.96
CA VAL A 120 2.92 9.73 -2.96
C VAL A 120 4.28 9.08 -3.27
N GLY A 121 4.29 7.86 -3.83
CA GLY A 121 5.51 7.14 -4.17
C GLY A 121 6.31 6.60 -2.98
N ALA A 122 5.71 6.61 -1.80
CA ALA A 122 6.32 6.14 -0.55
C ALA A 122 5.61 4.90 0.02
N GLY A 123 4.94 4.14 -0.85
CA GLY A 123 4.23 2.94 -0.46
C GLY A 123 5.14 1.77 -0.13
N PHE A 124 4.57 0.83 0.62
CA PHE A 124 5.12 -0.50 0.81
C PHE A 124 4.09 -1.52 0.34
N THR A 125 4.47 -2.36 -0.60
CA THR A 125 3.57 -3.37 -1.19
C THR A 125 4.17 -4.75 -1.01
N GLY A 126 3.51 -5.61 -0.26
CA GLY A 126 3.80 -7.04 -0.27
C GLY A 126 3.22 -7.70 -1.51
N ILE A 127 3.90 -8.69 -2.07
CA ILE A 127 3.41 -9.45 -3.22
C ILE A 127 3.81 -10.91 -3.15
N THR A 128 2.90 -11.78 -3.57
CA THR A 128 3.13 -13.21 -3.79
C THR A 128 2.76 -13.55 -5.22
N TYR A 129 3.61 -14.30 -5.89
CA TYR A 129 3.42 -14.71 -7.28
C TYR A 129 3.03 -16.18 -7.39
N SER A 130 2.26 -16.53 -8.41
CA SER A 130 2.11 -17.94 -8.80
C SER A 130 3.42 -18.50 -9.34
N SER A 131 3.60 -19.82 -9.21
CA SER A 131 4.86 -20.52 -9.56
C SER A 131 5.27 -20.43 -11.04
N ASP A 132 4.37 -20.03 -11.91
CA ASP A 132 4.60 -19.86 -13.35
C ASP A 132 5.00 -18.42 -13.74
N PHE A 133 5.10 -17.49 -12.77
CA PHE A 133 5.73 -16.19 -13.02
C PHE A 133 7.22 -16.37 -13.28
N THR A 134 7.68 -15.89 -14.43
CA THR A 134 9.12 -15.84 -14.75
C THR A 134 9.79 -14.62 -14.07
N ASP A 135 11.11 -14.61 -14.01
CA ASP A 135 11.84 -13.44 -13.50
C ASP A 135 11.57 -12.17 -14.32
N ASP A 136 11.32 -12.31 -15.62
CA ASP A 136 11.00 -11.16 -16.47
C ASP A 136 9.57 -10.66 -16.21
N ASP A 137 8.62 -11.54 -15.89
CA ASP A 137 7.28 -11.16 -15.47
C ASP A 137 7.35 -10.39 -14.14
N LYS A 138 8.13 -10.88 -13.16
CA LYS A 138 8.36 -10.20 -11.87
C LYS A 138 9.01 -8.83 -12.07
N LYS A 139 10.05 -8.72 -12.91
CA LYS A 139 10.68 -7.44 -13.25
C LYS A 139 9.70 -6.47 -13.89
N LYS A 140 8.82 -6.95 -14.75
CA LYS A 140 7.79 -6.12 -15.40
C LYS A 140 6.83 -5.53 -14.37
N VAL A 141 6.31 -6.33 -13.44
CA VAL A 141 5.47 -5.86 -12.34
C VAL A 141 6.23 -4.91 -11.44
N ALA A 142 7.47 -5.25 -11.06
CA ALA A 142 8.33 -4.43 -10.20
C ALA A 142 8.65 -3.07 -10.84
N SER A 143 8.89 -3.01 -12.15
CA SER A 143 9.13 -1.74 -12.86
C SER A 143 7.92 -0.80 -12.83
N ILE A 144 6.70 -1.34 -12.87
CA ILE A 144 5.47 -0.56 -12.75
C ILE A 144 5.27 -0.13 -11.29
N MET A 145 5.30 -1.07 -10.34
CA MET A 145 5.03 -0.79 -8.94
C MET A 145 6.11 0.09 -8.28
N GLY A 146 7.32 0.12 -8.84
CA GLY A 146 8.42 0.98 -8.39
C GLY A 146 8.09 2.48 -8.38
N TYR A 147 7.18 2.95 -9.24
CA TYR A 147 6.66 4.33 -9.19
C TYR A 147 5.83 4.62 -7.94
N THR A 148 5.33 3.59 -7.26
CA THR A 148 4.47 3.74 -6.08
C THR A 148 5.21 3.52 -4.77
N GLY A 149 6.48 3.07 -4.82
CA GLY A 149 7.30 2.80 -3.65
C GLY A 149 8.01 1.44 -3.70
N GLN A 150 8.16 0.80 -2.56
CA GLN A 150 8.86 -0.46 -2.41
C GLN A 150 7.90 -1.64 -2.68
N LEU A 151 8.35 -2.60 -3.50
CA LEU A 151 7.68 -3.89 -3.72
C LEU A 151 8.53 -5.00 -3.11
N VAL A 152 7.93 -5.86 -2.29
CA VAL A 152 8.64 -6.94 -1.59
C VAL A 152 7.90 -8.25 -1.80
N GLU A 153 8.59 -9.24 -2.38
CA GLU A 153 8.07 -10.59 -2.52
C GLU A 153 8.11 -11.31 -1.16
N VAL A 154 7.00 -11.92 -0.78
CA VAL A 154 6.87 -12.70 0.46
C VAL A 154 6.08 -13.99 0.20
N PRO A 155 6.25 -15.03 1.04
CA PRO A 155 5.38 -16.19 1.04
C PRO A 155 3.91 -15.79 1.27
N GLU A 156 2.96 -16.52 0.67
CA GLU A 156 1.55 -16.18 0.70
C GLU A 156 0.97 -16.18 2.14
N ASP A 157 1.44 -17.07 3.00
CA ASP A 157 1.07 -17.17 4.42
C ASP A 157 1.54 -15.98 5.27
N GLN A 158 2.51 -15.19 4.77
CA GLN A 158 3.00 -13.97 5.43
C GLN A 158 2.38 -12.69 4.85
N LEU A 159 1.72 -12.78 3.70
CA LEU A 159 1.21 -11.60 3.00
C LEU A 159 0.11 -10.89 3.81
N GLY A 160 -0.75 -11.63 4.53
CA GLY A 160 -1.80 -11.08 5.38
C GLY A 160 -1.23 -10.21 6.50
N ILE A 161 -0.39 -10.80 7.36
CA ILE A 161 0.22 -10.06 8.49
C ILE A 161 1.11 -8.90 8.01
N LEU A 162 1.83 -9.06 6.89
CA LEU A 162 2.57 -7.95 6.29
C LEU A 162 1.62 -6.83 5.87
N GLY A 163 0.47 -7.19 5.29
CA GLY A 163 -0.61 -6.26 4.94
C GLY A 163 -1.13 -5.51 6.16
N THR A 164 -1.33 -6.17 7.28
CA THR A 164 -1.75 -5.53 8.54
C THR A 164 -0.68 -4.58 9.07
N VAL A 165 0.56 -5.04 9.17
CA VAL A 165 1.68 -4.20 9.65
C VAL A 165 1.93 -3.00 8.74
N ALA A 166 1.90 -3.15 7.42
CA ALA A 166 2.18 -2.06 6.50
C ALA A 166 0.93 -1.28 6.07
N GLY A 167 -0.23 -1.93 5.99
CA GLY A 167 -1.46 -1.36 5.45
C GLY A 167 -2.34 -0.68 6.50
N CYS A 168 -2.42 -1.20 7.74
CA CYS A 168 -3.19 -0.58 8.82
C CYS A 168 -2.37 0.48 9.59
N SER A 169 -1.06 0.27 9.73
CA SER A 169 -0.20 1.15 10.53
C SER A 169 -0.05 2.60 10.06
N PRO A 170 -0.30 2.99 8.81
CA PRO A 170 -0.41 4.41 8.48
C PRO A 170 -1.43 5.16 9.36
N ALA A 171 -2.59 4.56 9.63
CA ALA A 171 -3.58 5.15 10.54
C ALA A 171 -3.09 5.19 12.00
N PHE A 172 -2.32 4.19 12.45
CA PHE A 172 -1.74 4.19 13.80
C PHE A 172 -0.69 5.30 13.95
N LEU A 173 0.10 5.54 12.89
CA LEU A 173 1.05 6.65 12.85
C LEU A 173 0.34 8.00 12.84
N ASP A 174 -0.79 8.13 12.13
CA ASP A 174 -1.59 9.36 12.13
C ASP A 174 -2.09 9.70 13.54
N VAL A 175 -2.56 8.70 14.31
CA VAL A 175 -2.94 8.87 15.73
C VAL A 175 -1.74 9.32 16.57
N PHE A 176 -0.56 8.76 16.36
CA PHE A 176 0.67 9.17 17.05
C PHE A 176 1.07 10.60 16.71
N ILE A 177 1.03 10.98 15.43
CA ILE A 177 1.31 12.35 14.96
C ILE A 177 0.32 13.35 15.59
N GLU A 178 -0.97 13.00 15.64
CA GLU A 178 -2.00 13.83 16.27
C GLU A 178 -1.74 14.01 17.77
N ALA A 179 -1.41 12.93 18.48
CA ALA A 179 -1.08 13.01 19.91
C ALA A 179 0.14 13.89 20.18
N LEU A 180 1.20 13.81 19.35
CA LEU A 180 2.34 14.72 19.44
C LEU A 180 1.96 16.17 19.16
N SER A 181 1.10 16.40 18.18
CA SER A 181 0.60 17.75 17.88
C SER A 181 -0.22 18.31 19.06
N ASP A 182 -1.05 17.49 19.71
CA ASP A 182 -1.81 17.89 20.90
C ASP A 182 -0.89 18.23 22.07
N ALA A 183 0.16 17.44 22.28
CA ALA A 183 1.16 17.73 23.29
C ALA A 183 1.89 19.07 23.00
N GLY A 184 2.24 19.33 21.73
CA GLY A 184 2.83 20.61 21.31
C GLY A 184 1.92 21.79 21.63
N VAL A 185 0.63 21.70 21.31
CA VAL A 185 -0.36 22.75 21.64
C VAL A 185 -0.51 22.93 23.15
N LYS A 186 -0.56 21.84 23.91
CA LYS A 186 -0.61 21.87 25.37
C LYS A 186 0.57 22.64 25.97
N HIS A 187 1.72 22.64 25.33
CA HIS A 187 2.93 23.34 25.75
C HIS A 187 3.20 24.66 25.01
N GLY A 188 2.20 25.22 24.32
CA GLY A 188 2.22 26.57 23.77
C GLY A 188 2.59 26.73 22.31
N LEU A 189 2.80 25.65 21.57
CA LEU A 189 2.93 25.75 20.10
C LEU A 189 1.57 26.03 19.45
N ASN A 190 1.55 26.77 18.35
CA ASN A 190 0.34 26.83 17.54
C ASN A 190 0.12 25.48 16.82
N ARG A 191 -1.14 25.18 16.47
CA ARG A 191 -1.55 23.90 15.90
C ARG A 191 -0.81 23.54 14.62
N GLN A 192 -0.64 24.50 13.72
CA GLN A 192 0.01 24.26 12.43
C GLN A 192 1.47 23.85 12.62
N LEU A 193 2.22 24.60 13.40
CA LEU A 193 3.63 24.31 13.70
C LEU A 193 3.78 22.96 14.44
N SER A 194 2.83 22.63 15.33
CA SER A 194 2.82 21.34 16.03
C SER A 194 2.68 20.15 15.05
N TYR A 195 1.79 20.24 14.06
CA TYR A 195 1.68 19.19 13.02
C TYR A 195 2.92 19.16 12.14
N GLU A 196 3.42 20.29 11.67
CA GLU A 196 4.63 20.36 10.85
C GLU A 196 5.82 19.71 11.56
N ALA A 197 6.02 19.98 12.84
CA ALA A 197 7.08 19.38 13.65
C ALA A 197 6.90 17.85 13.80
N ALA A 198 5.69 17.39 14.16
CA ALA A 198 5.41 15.97 14.34
C ALA A 198 5.56 15.17 13.04
N ILE A 199 5.05 15.68 11.93
CA ILE A 199 5.18 15.05 10.59
C ILE A 199 6.65 15.03 10.16
N GLY A 200 7.36 16.16 10.26
CA GLY A 200 8.77 16.27 9.89
C GLY A 200 9.66 15.33 10.69
N MET A 201 9.41 15.21 12.00
CA MET A 201 10.08 14.26 12.86
C MET A 201 9.83 12.81 12.41
N ALA A 202 8.56 12.41 12.16
CA ALA A 202 8.20 11.05 11.76
C ALA A 202 8.89 10.66 10.44
N ILE A 203 8.88 11.55 9.44
CA ILE A 203 9.57 11.35 8.15
C ILE A 203 11.09 11.21 8.39
N GLY A 204 11.68 12.07 9.20
CA GLY A 204 13.12 12.08 9.48
C GLY A 204 13.58 10.80 10.20
N ALA A 205 12.87 10.41 11.25
CA ALA A 205 13.16 9.20 12.02
C ALA A 205 13.06 7.92 11.16
N ALA A 206 12.00 7.80 10.35
CA ALA A 206 11.83 6.67 9.46
C ALA A 206 12.93 6.59 8.37
N LYS A 207 13.31 7.72 7.78
CA LYS A 207 14.41 7.79 6.81
C LYS A 207 15.74 7.41 7.44
N LEU A 208 16.03 7.92 8.66
CA LEU A 208 17.25 7.59 9.39
C LEU A 208 17.31 6.09 9.68
N ALA A 209 16.23 5.50 10.19
CA ALA A 209 16.14 4.07 10.47
C ALA A 209 16.36 3.22 9.21
N LYS A 210 15.83 3.66 8.05
CA LYS A 210 15.99 2.94 6.77
C LYS A 210 17.42 3.00 6.22
N GLN A 211 18.14 4.08 6.48
CA GLN A 211 19.49 4.33 5.93
C GLN A 211 20.63 3.90 6.87
N SER A 212 20.33 3.73 8.15
CA SER A 212 21.29 3.35 9.17
C SER A 212 21.57 1.85 9.13
N GLU A 213 22.82 1.48 9.45
CA GLU A 213 23.22 0.10 9.75
C GLU A 213 22.81 -0.31 11.19
N LEU A 214 22.49 0.67 12.04
CA LEU A 214 22.04 0.43 13.40
C LEU A 214 20.58 -0.02 13.43
N ASN A 215 20.24 -0.90 14.35
CA ASN A 215 18.85 -1.21 14.62
C ASN A 215 18.16 -0.03 15.35
N VAL A 216 16.82 -0.01 15.34
CA VAL A 216 16.01 1.10 15.90
C VAL A 216 16.22 1.30 17.40
N SER A 217 16.60 0.26 18.15
CA SER A 217 16.92 0.39 19.59
C SER A 217 18.23 1.17 19.79
N ALA A 218 19.26 0.89 19.00
CA ALA A 218 20.50 1.65 19.06
C ALA A 218 20.33 3.11 18.63
N LEU A 219 19.52 3.37 17.58
CA LEU A 219 19.16 4.74 17.17
C LEU A 219 18.43 5.51 18.30
N LYS A 220 17.55 4.84 19.04
CA LYS A 220 16.92 5.41 20.24
C LYS A 220 17.98 5.75 21.31
N ASP A 221 18.94 4.86 21.52
CA ASP A 221 19.98 5.07 22.56
C ASP A 221 20.89 6.24 22.21
N GLU A 222 21.23 6.48 20.93
CA GLU A 222 22.01 7.65 20.49
C GLU A 222 21.41 9.00 20.88
N VAL A 223 20.09 9.10 21.03
CA VAL A 223 19.41 10.34 21.39
C VAL A 223 18.95 10.39 22.85
N THR A 224 19.29 9.38 23.66
CA THR A 224 18.92 9.26 25.07
C THR A 224 20.13 9.44 25.99
N SER A 225 20.52 10.68 26.25
CA SER A 225 21.60 10.99 27.21
C SER A 225 21.18 10.69 28.66
N PRO A 226 22.14 10.34 29.58
CA PRO A 226 21.82 10.09 30.99
C PRO A 226 21.11 11.28 31.65
N GLY A 227 19.92 11.02 32.24
CA GLY A 227 19.10 12.05 32.90
C GLY A 227 18.46 13.09 31.95
N GLY A 228 18.65 12.95 30.63
CA GLY A 228 18.14 13.87 29.61
C GLY A 228 16.61 13.89 29.47
N SER A 229 16.09 14.85 28.73
CA SER A 229 14.64 14.96 28.47
C SER A 229 14.11 13.78 27.67
N THR A 230 14.88 13.30 26.68
CA THR A 230 14.47 12.20 25.80
C THR A 230 14.28 10.90 26.57
N ILE A 231 15.22 10.53 27.47
CA ILE A 231 15.06 9.27 28.24
C ILE A 231 13.88 9.37 29.22
N ARG A 232 13.58 10.55 29.80
CA ARG A 232 12.40 10.73 30.65
C ARG A 232 11.10 10.55 29.83
N GLY A 233 11.07 11.05 28.59
CA GLY A 233 9.95 10.84 27.67
C GLY A 233 9.77 9.36 27.30
N VAL A 234 10.88 8.66 26.98
CA VAL A 234 10.84 7.21 26.69
C VAL A 234 10.33 6.43 27.91
N ALA A 235 10.82 6.74 29.12
CA ALA A 235 10.35 6.09 30.34
C ALA A 235 8.84 6.28 30.57
N ALA A 236 8.31 7.48 30.31
CA ALA A 236 6.88 7.72 30.36
C ALA A 236 6.09 6.91 29.33
N LEU A 237 6.58 6.79 28.09
CA LEU A 237 5.93 5.92 27.08
C LEU A 237 5.88 4.45 27.53
N GLU A 238 6.92 3.95 28.17
CA GLU A 238 6.95 2.59 28.73
C GLU A 238 5.97 2.44 29.91
N GLU A 239 5.95 3.42 30.82
CA GLU A 239 5.03 3.45 31.98
C GLU A 239 3.55 3.37 31.55
N TYR A 240 3.20 4.10 30.48
CA TYR A 240 1.84 4.10 29.94
C TYR A 240 1.57 3.01 28.89
N GLY A 241 2.50 2.06 28.72
CA GLY A 241 2.27 0.84 27.93
C GLY A 241 2.22 1.06 26.43
N PHE A 242 2.93 2.03 25.88
CA PHE A 242 2.91 2.37 24.45
C PHE A 242 3.21 1.17 23.55
N ARG A 243 4.23 0.35 23.89
CA ARG A 243 4.55 -0.86 23.10
C ARG A 243 3.40 -1.85 23.09
N ASN A 244 2.78 -2.09 24.24
CA ASN A 244 1.62 -2.97 24.35
C ASN A 244 0.44 -2.43 23.54
N ALA A 245 0.19 -1.12 23.54
CA ALA A 245 -0.87 -0.51 22.75
C ALA A 245 -0.69 -0.75 21.25
N VAL A 246 0.55 -0.60 20.73
CA VAL A 246 0.86 -0.84 19.32
C VAL A 246 0.70 -2.32 18.96
N ILE A 247 1.21 -3.25 19.79
CA ILE A 247 1.05 -4.69 19.57
C ILE A 247 -0.44 -5.07 19.55
N LYS A 248 -1.22 -4.58 20.52
CA LYS A 248 -2.66 -4.84 20.60
C LYS A 248 -3.45 -4.25 19.43
N ALA A 249 -3.00 -3.15 18.85
CA ALA A 249 -3.62 -2.60 17.64
C ALA A 249 -3.44 -3.54 16.43
N VAL A 250 -2.26 -4.15 16.28
CA VAL A 250 -2.02 -5.18 15.26
C VAL A 250 -2.83 -6.43 15.54
N ASP A 251 -2.81 -6.94 16.80
CA ASP A 251 -3.63 -8.10 17.19
C ASP A 251 -5.11 -7.90 16.87
N ALA A 252 -5.65 -6.71 17.14
CA ALA A 252 -7.05 -6.38 16.87
C ALA A 252 -7.37 -6.31 15.37
N ALA A 253 -6.41 -5.88 14.54
CA ALA A 253 -6.57 -5.80 13.09
C ALA A 253 -6.44 -7.17 12.39
N GLU A 254 -5.80 -8.16 13.01
CA GLU A 254 -5.68 -9.53 12.50
C GLU A 254 -6.87 -10.43 12.87
N ASN A 255 -7.63 -10.08 13.90
CA ASN A 255 -8.76 -10.89 14.40
C ASN A 255 -10.09 -10.59 13.68
N GLU A 256 -10.09 -10.54 12.32
CA GLU A 256 -11.34 -10.53 11.53
C GLU A 256 -11.81 -11.94 11.14
#